data_21a668d68e4a11330a929d1406304988
#
_entry.id   21a668d68e4a11330a929d1406304988
#
_cell.length_a   1.000
_cell.length_b   1.000
_cell.length_c   1.000
_cell.angle_alpha   90.00
_cell.angle_beta   90.00
_cell.angle_gamma   90.00
#
_symmetry.space_group_name_H-M   'P 1'
#
loop_
_entity.id
_entity.type
_entity.pdbx_description
1 polymer ?
#
loop_
_entity_poly.entity_id
_entity_poly.type
_entity_poly.pdbx_seq_one_letter_code
_entity_poly.pdbx_strand_id
1 'polypeptide(L)'
;PIFALAPMSDVTDAAFRRIIAKYGKPDVMWTEFVSADGLALAPKEGKEKLLMNLQYTEAEKPIVAQFFTSIPERMESAARLAKKLGFDGIDTNMGCPDRSVEKQGAGASLMKNVELACELVKAAKRGAGDIPISVKTRIGYSKPELEKWLPEILKEEPAVVTVHARTRKEMSKVPARWEFVKRAVEIRNEMKSKTLILGNGDVKNLNDAMDKVKETGCDGVMLGRAIFGNPWLFNQKEDIARKTTEVSRAWDLPDS
;
A
#
# COMPACT_ATOMS: atom_id res chain seq x y z
N PRO A 1 -0.45 -3.77 16.25
CA PRO A 1 -0.70 -3.14 14.96
C PRO A 1 0.49 -3.24 14.02
N ILE A 2 0.24 -3.17 12.71
CA ILE A 2 1.26 -3.20 11.66
C ILE A 2 1.80 -1.78 11.44
N PHE A 3 3.13 -1.60 11.45
CA PHE A 3 3.77 -0.34 11.11
C PHE A 3 4.53 -0.49 9.78
N ALA A 4 4.08 0.21 8.77
CA ALA A 4 4.57 0.08 7.41
C ALA A 4 5.23 1.36 6.89
N LEU A 5 6.24 1.22 6.02
CA LEU A 5 6.82 2.33 5.28
C LEU A 5 6.02 2.56 3.99
N ALA A 6 5.53 3.79 3.81
CA ALA A 6 4.76 4.16 2.63
C ALA A 6 5.64 4.17 1.36
N PRO A 7 5.11 3.69 0.21
CA PRO A 7 5.74 3.92 -1.08
C PRO A 7 5.72 5.42 -1.43
N MET A 8 6.88 5.98 -1.71
CA MET A 8 7.05 7.39 -2.08
C MET A 8 7.97 7.48 -3.30
N SER A 9 7.45 8.03 -4.41
CA SER A 9 8.20 8.20 -5.65
C SER A 9 9.46 9.02 -5.45
N ASP A 10 10.55 8.60 -6.05
CA ASP A 10 11.88 9.22 -5.98
C ASP A 10 12.44 9.33 -4.54
N VAL A 11 11.91 8.51 -3.61
CA VAL A 11 12.33 8.49 -2.21
C VAL A 11 12.59 7.07 -1.72
N THR A 12 11.61 6.17 -1.81
CA THR A 12 11.72 4.82 -1.27
C THR A 12 12.32 3.84 -2.29
N ASP A 13 13.39 4.26 -2.94
CA ASP A 13 14.21 3.42 -3.81
C ASP A 13 14.92 2.30 -3.02
N ALA A 14 15.60 1.42 -3.73
CA ALA A 14 16.30 0.30 -3.12
C ALA A 14 17.39 0.74 -2.12
N ALA A 15 18.10 1.85 -2.40
CA ALA A 15 19.14 2.35 -1.52
C ALA A 15 18.56 2.89 -0.21
N PHE A 16 17.48 3.68 -0.30
CA PHE A 16 16.77 4.21 0.85
C PHE A 16 16.20 3.07 1.72
N ARG A 17 15.51 2.09 1.13
CA ARG A 17 14.93 0.97 1.86
C ARG A 17 15.98 0.12 2.58
N ARG A 18 17.16 -0.08 1.99
CA ARG A 18 18.30 -0.78 2.63
C ARG A 18 18.77 -0.05 3.88
N ILE A 19 18.86 1.28 3.83
CA ILE A 19 19.21 2.09 5.01
C ILE A 19 18.15 1.90 6.10
N ILE A 20 16.86 1.99 5.75
CA ILE A 20 15.79 1.80 6.73
C ILE A 20 15.79 0.37 7.28
N ALA A 21 15.98 -0.65 6.44
CA ALA A 21 16.09 -2.04 6.88
C ALA A 21 17.23 -2.25 7.89
N LYS A 22 18.34 -1.52 7.71
CA LYS A 22 19.50 -1.61 8.60
C LYS A 22 19.29 -0.92 9.95
N TYR A 23 18.67 0.27 9.96
CA TYR A 23 18.64 1.13 11.14
C TYR A 23 17.31 1.15 11.89
N GLY A 24 16.20 0.84 11.22
CA GLY A 24 14.88 0.85 11.84
C GLY A 24 13.85 0.21 10.90
N LYS A 25 13.85 -1.12 10.80
CA LYS A 25 13.00 -1.88 9.89
C LYS A 25 11.51 -1.79 10.29
N PRO A 26 10.62 -1.38 9.37
CA PRO A 26 9.17 -1.52 9.55
C PRO A 26 8.74 -2.99 9.51
N ASP A 27 7.47 -3.28 9.86
CA ASP A 27 6.95 -4.65 9.77
C ASP A 27 6.82 -5.08 8.31
N VAL A 28 6.46 -4.17 7.41
CA VAL A 28 6.37 -4.41 5.97
C VAL A 28 6.87 -3.18 5.22
N MET A 29 7.59 -3.41 4.11
CA MET A 29 8.04 -2.38 3.19
C MET A 29 7.33 -2.46 1.85
N TRP A 30 7.22 -1.34 1.15
CA TRP A 30 6.77 -1.25 -0.24
C TRP A 30 7.88 -0.72 -1.14
N THR A 31 7.95 -1.24 -2.37
CA THR A 31 8.74 -0.59 -3.42
C THR A 31 8.07 0.74 -3.80
N GLU A 32 8.76 1.59 -4.54
CA GLU A 32 8.11 2.64 -5.30
C GLU A 32 7.11 2.01 -6.28
N PHE A 33 6.11 2.80 -6.72
CA PHE A 33 5.15 2.28 -7.70
C PHE A 33 5.74 2.19 -9.11
N VAL A 34 5.58 1.05 -9.75
CA VAL A 34 6.11 0.76 -11.08
C VAL A 34 4.99 0.65 -12.10
N SER A 35 5.19 1.23 -13.29
CA SER A 35 4.24 1.12 -14.40
C SER A 35 4.20 -0.30 -14.94
N ALA A 36 3.04 -0.98 -14.82
CA ALA A 36 2.84 -2.29 -15.43
C ALA A 36 2.81 -2.19 -16.96
N ASP A 37 2.30 -1.08 -17.52
CA ASP A 37 2.34 -0.80 -18.95
C ASP A 37 3.77 -0.62 -19.44
N GLY A 38 4.60 0.12 -18.67
CA GLY A 38 6.01 0.30 -18.99
C GLY A 38 6.77 -1.03 -18.98
N LEU A 39 6.54 -1.90 -18.01
CA LEU A 39 7.14 -3.25 -17.97
C LEU A 39 6.77 -4.09 -19.20
N ALA A 40 5.56 -3.92 -19.72
CA ALA A 40 5.10 -4.66 -20.88
C ALA A 40 5.59 -4.08 -22.21
N LEU A 41 5.53 -2.75 -22.38
CA LEU A 41 5.61 -2.07 -23.66
C LEU A 41 6.91 -1.30 -23.90
N ALA A 42 7.64 -0.91 -22.85
CA ALA A 42 8.83 -0.09 -23.01
C ALA A 42 9.95 -0.84 -23.78
N PRO A 43 10.82 -0.13 -24.50
CA PRO A 43 12.06 -0.67 -25.02
C PRO A 43 12.92 -1.29 -23.90
N LYS A 44 13.94 -2.08 -24.28
CA LYS A 44 14.79 -2.81 -23.33
C LYS A 44 15.36 -1.93 -22.24
N GLU A 45 15.95 -0.79 -22.58
CA GLU A 45 16.53 0.15 -21.61
C GLU A 45 15.47 0.74 -20.64
N GLY A 46 14.25 0.99 -21.14
CA GLY A 46 13.13 1.45 -20.32
C GLY A 46 12.66 0.38 -19.33
N LYS A 47 12.59 -0.87 -19.78
CA LYS A 47 12.27 -2.02 -18.90
C LYS A 47 13.34 -2.23 -17.81
N GLU A 48 14.61 -2.16 -18.18
CA GLU A 48 15.72 -2.29 -17.23
C GLU A 48 15.64 -1.26 -16.13
N LYS A 49 15.34 0.02 -16.47
CA LYS A 49 15.11 1.08 -15.46
C LYS A 49 13.95 0.76 -14.52
N LEU A 50 12.82 0.27 -15.05
CA LEU A 50 11.68 -0.11 -14.23
C LEU A 50 11.99 -1.32 -13.33
N LEU A 51 12.77 -2.29 -13.81
CA LEU A 51 13.23 -3.43 -13.03
C LEU A 51 14.19 -3.03 -11.90
N MET A 52 14.97 -1.95 -12.07
CA MET A 52 15.78 -1.40 -10.98
C MET A 52 14.94 -0.96 -9.77
N ASN A 53 13.73 -0.42 -10.01
CA ASN A 53 12.82 -0.03 -8.93
C ASN A 53 12.23 -1.24 -8.17
N LEU A 54 12.33 -2.43 -8.76
CA LEU A 54 11.92 -3.68 -8.13
C LEU A 54 13.09 -4.44 -7.46
N GLN A 55 14.29 -3.87 -7.43
CA GLN A 55 15.41 -4.48 -6.71
C GLN A 55 15.22 -4.37 -5.19
N TYR A 56 15.52 -5.45 -4.48
CA TYR A 56 15.49 -5.50 -3.03
C TYR A 56 16.54 -6.50 -2.49
N THR A 57 16.73 -6.50 -1.19
CA THR A 57 17.57 -7.47 -0.47
C THR A 57 16.72 -8.22 0.57
N GLU A 58 17.15 -9.40 1.00
CA GLU A 58 16.46 -10.20 2.03
C GLU A 58 16.24 -9.41 3.34
N ALA A 59 17.13 -8.47 3.66
CA ALA A 59 16.96 -7.61 4.84
C ALA A 59 15.72 -6.72 4.79
N GLU A 60 15.16 -6.46 3.59
CA GLU A 60 13.97 -5.63 3.39
C GLU A 60 12.65 -6.41 3.54
N LYS A 61 12.68 -7.74 3.53
CA LYS A 61 11.49 -8.61 3.65
C LYS A 61 10.84 -8.51 5.04
N PRO A 62 9.49 -8.57 5.15
CA PRO A 62 8.53 -8.70 4.05
C PRO A 62 8.46 -7.44 3.17
N ILE A 63 8.49 -7.64 1.85
CA ILE A 63 8.45 -6.54 0.88
C ILE A 63 7.37 -6.73 -0.17
N VAL A 64 6.63 -5.66 -0.45
CA VAL A 64 5.49 -5.61 -1.36
C VAL A 64 5.87 -4.83 -2.62
N ALA A 65 5.65 -5.41 -3.80
CA ALA A 65 5.81 -4.71 -5.07
C ALA A 65 4.55 -3.89 -5.39
N GLN A 66 4.68 -2.57 -5.56
CA GLN A 66 3.54 -1.73 -5.92
C GLN A 66 3.53 -1.43 -7.42
N PHE A 67 2.37 -1.65 -8.06
CA PHE A 67 2.17 -1.38 -9.48
C PHE A 67 1.00 -0.42 -9.72
N PHE A 68 1.04 0.27 -10.87
CA PHE A 68 -0.07 1.03 -11.38
C PHE A 68 -0.31 0.74 -12.86
N THR A 69 -1.56 0.67 -13.23
CA THR A 69 -2.08 0.54 -14.61
C THR A 69 -3.60 0.73 -14.59
N SER A 70 -4.20 0.91 -15.74
CA SER A 70 -5.65 0.80 -15.98
C SER A 70 -6.02 -0.43 -16.82
N ILE A 71 -5.06 -1.33 -17.08
CA ILE A 71 -5.24 -2.48 -17.96
C ILE A 71 -5.08 -3.77 -17.16
N PRO A 72 -6.17 -4.54 -16.93
CA PRO A 72 -6.13 -5.76 -16.11
C PRO A 72 -5.07 -6.79 -16.54
N GLU A 73 -4.88 -7.00 -17.84
CA GLU A 73 -3.90 -7.95 -18.36
C GLU A 73 -2.46 -7.52 -18.03
N ARG A 74 -2.20 -6.21 -17.94
CA ARG A 74 -0.91 -5.65 -17.52
C ARG A 74 -0.68 -5.86 -16.04
N MET A 75 -1.73 -5.65 -15.22
CA MET A 75 -1.67 -5.92 -13.79
C MET A 75 -1.38 -7.41 -13.52
N GLU A 76 -2.08 -8.32 -14.20
CA GLU A 76 -1.85 -9.76 -14.09
C GLU A 76 -0.40 -10.14 -14.44
N SER A 77 0.12 -9.57 -15.53
CA SER A 77 1.51 -9.82 -15.97
C SER A 77 2.54 -9.27 -14.97
N ALA A 78 2.31 -8.06 -14.43
CA ALA A 78 3.17 -7.47 -13.40
C ALA A 78 3.14 -8.26 -12.10
N ALA A 79 1.96 -8.74 -11.68
CA ALA A 79 1.80 -9.59 -10.51
C ALA A 79 2.55 -10.92 -10.67
N ARG A 80 2.47 -11.55 -11.82
CA ARG A 80 3.22 -12.77 -12.14
C ARG A 80 4.74 -12.53 -12.12
N LEU A 81 5.19 -11.36 -12.59
CA LEU A 81 6.60 -10.97 -12.51
C LEU A 81 7.03 -10.80 -11.05
N ALA A 82 6.25 -10.10 -10.23
CA ALA A 82 6.58 -9.92 -8.81
C ALA A 82 6.69 -11.25 -8.06
N LYS A 83 5.76 -12.20 -8.31
CA LYS A 83 5.86 -13.57 -7.80
C LYS A 83 7.18 -14.23 -8.21
N LYS A 84 7.54 -14.16 -9.48
CA LYS A 84 8.80 -14.73 -10.00
C LYS A 84 10.04 -14.08 -9.36
N LEU A 85 9.97 -12.81 -9.01
CA LEU A 85 11.05 -12.07 -8.34
C LEU A 85 11.10 -12.33 -6.83
N GLY A 86 10.16 -13.09 -6.24
CA GLY A 86 10.16 -13.49 -4.83
C GLY A 86 9.66 -12.40 -3.87
N PHE A 87 8.75 -11.52 -4.31
CA PHE A 87 8.07 -10.57 -3.43
C PHE A 87 7.06 -11.27 -2.52
N ASP A 88 6.90 -10.74 -1.31
CA ASP A 88 6.00 -11.29 -0.28
C ASP A 88 4.55 -10.77 -0.43
N GLY A 89 4.34 -9.74 -1.23
CA GLY A 89 3.02 -9.17 -1.53
C GLY A 89 3.03 -8.32 -2.79
N ILE A 90 1.84 -8.02 -3.30
CA ILE A 90 1.63 -7.16 -4.47
C ILE A 90 0.60 -6.12 -4.12
N ASP A 91 0.85 -4.87 -4.47
CA ASP A 91 -0.03 -3.75 -4.18
C ASP A 91 -0.47 -3.03 -5.46
N THR A 92 -1.74 -2.70 -5.52
CA THR A 92 -2.32 -1.89 -6.58
C THR A 92 -2.41 -0.43 -6.12
N ASN A 93 -1.72 0.47 -6.82
CA ASN A 93 -1.79 1.90 -6.56
C ASN A 93 -3.11 2.48 -7.11
N MET A 94 -4.01 2.84 -6.19
CA MET A 94 -5.29 3.48 -6.49
C MET A 94 -5.41 4.86 -5.82
N GLY A 95 -4.27 5.48 -5.49
CA GLY A 95 -4.25 6.74 -4.75
C GLY A 95 -3.27 7.80 -5.24
N CYS A 96 -2.38 7.48 -6.18
CA CYS A 96 -1.42 8.44 -6.71
C CYS A 96 -2.14 9.57 -7.47
N PRO A 97 -1.91 10.84 -7.08
CA PRO A 97 -2.55 11.98 -7.72
C PRO A 97 -1.72 12.57 -8.88
N ASP A 98 -0.62 11.93 -9.25
CA ASP A 98 0.26 12.40 -10.31
C ASP A 98 -0.48 12.43 -11.66
N ARG A 99 -0.31 13.53 -12.40
CA ARG A 99 -1.01 13.74 -13.68
C ARG A 99 -0.59 12.74 -14.75
N SER A 100 0.65 12.27 -14.73
CA SER A 100 1.14 11.28 -15.71
C SER A 100 0.49 9.92 -15.50
N VAL A 101 0.28 9.52 -14.24
CA VAL A 101 -0.43 8.31 -13.82
C VAL A 101 -1.93 8.43 -14.14
N GLU A 102 -2.56 9.56 -13.79
CA GLU A 102 -3.99 9.76 -14.01
C GLU A 102 -4.37 9.83 -15.51
N LYS A 103 -3.49 10.39 -16.37
CA LYS A 103 -3.69 10.39 -17.83
C LYS A 103 -3.77 8.99 -18.42
N GLN A 104 -3.18 8.00 -17.76
CA GLN A 104 -3.25 6.59 -18.13
C GLN A 104 -4.50 5.89 -17.57
N GLY A 105 -5.40 6.61 -16.90
CA GLY A 105 -6.58 6.03 -16.23
C GLY A 105 -6.25 5.28 -14.92
N ALA A 106 -5.01 5.36 -14.42
CA ALA A 106 -4.51 4.66 -13.25
C ALA A 106 -4.44 5.56 -12.00
N GLY A 107 -3.93 5.02 -10.90
CA GLY A 107 -3.77 5.76 -9.66
C GLY A 107 -5.10 6.25 -9.09
N ALA A 108 -5.17 7.49 -8.65
CA ALA A 108 -6.37 8.05 -8.02
C ALA A 108 -7.58 8.12 -8.97
N SER A 109 -7.37 8.12 -10.29
CA SER A 109 -8.47 8.14 -11.27
C SER A 109 -9.34 6.88 -11.21
N LEU A 110 -8.80 5.75 -10.72
CA LEU A 110 -9.55 4.50 -10.53
C LEU A 110 -10.73 4.64 -9.56
N MET A 111 -10.67 5.60 -8.62
CA MET A 111 -11.80 5.88 -7.73
C MET A 111 -13.05 6.40 -8.46
N LYS A 112 -12.94 6.78 -9.74
CA LYS A 112 -14.08 7.16 -10.61
C LYS A 112 -14.66 5.96 -11.37
N ASN A 113 -13.97 4.84 -11.41
CA ASN A 113 -14.37 3.63 -12.12
C ASN A 113 -14.11 2.41 -11.22
N VAL A 114 -15.09 2.13 -10.38
CA VAL A 114 -15.00 1.09 -9.36
C VAL A 114 -14.94 -0.30 -9.99
N GLU A 115 -15.66 -0.50 -11.08
CA GLU A 115 -15.64 -1.78 -11.80
C GLU A 115 -14.22 -2.11 -12.30
N LEU A 116 -13.55 -1.13 -12.91
CA LEU A 116 -12.16 -1.31 -13.35
C LEU A 116 -11.21 -1.54 -12.17
N ALA A 117 -11.42 -0.84 -11.04
CA ALA A 117 -10.62 -1.04 -9.84
C ALA A 117 -10.75 -2.49 -9.32
N CYS A 118 -11.97 -3.03 -9.27
CA CYS A 118 -12.22 -4.43 -8.91
C CYS A 118 -11.57 -5.41 -9.90
N GLU A 119 -11.69 -5.16 -11.21
CA GLU A 119 -11.04 -6.01 -12.23
C GLU A 119 -9.50 -6.01 -12.09
N LEU A 120 -8.89 -4.90 -11.71
CA LEU A 120 -7.45 -4.84 -11.44
C LEU A 120 -7.06 -5.69 -10.21
N VAL A 121 -7.86 -5.69 -9.14
CA VAL A 121 -7.63 -6.56 -7.97
C VAL A 121 -7.73 -8.04 -8.38
N LYS A 122 -8.77 -8.42 -9.12
CA LYS A 122 -8.94 -9.78 -9.66
C LYS A 122 -7.77 -10.20 -10.54
N ALA A 123 -7.32 -9.30 -11.43
CA ALA A 123 -6.19 -9.55 -12.31
C ALA A 123 -4.88 -9.73 -11.52
N ALA A 124 -4.65 -8.89 -10.51
CA ALA A 124 -3.51 -9.05 -9.61
C ALA A 124 -3.53 -10.42 -8.92
N LYS A 125 -4.69 -10.86 -8.39
CA LYS A 125 -4.85 -12.19 -7.78
C LYS A 125 -4.56 -13.32 -8.77
N ARG A 126 -5.04 -13.25 -10.00
CA ARG A 126 -4.73 -14.27 -11.01
C ARG A 126 -3.23 -14.39 -11.29
N GLY A 127 -2.53 -13.25 -11.38
CA GLY A 127 -1.09 -13.22 -11.60
C GLY A 127 -0.26 -13.66 -10.40
N ALA A 128 -0.69 -13.27 -9.21
CA ALA A 128 -0.01 -13.55 -7.94
C ALA A 128 -0.15 -15.00 -7.49
N GLY A 129 -1.32 -15.63 -7.75
CA GLY A 129 -1.65 -16.94 -7.19
C GLY A 129 -1.87 -16.87 -5.68
N ASP A 130 -0.95 -17.37 -4.90
CA ASP A 130 -1.00 -17.46 -3.44
C ASP A 130 -0.46 -16.22 -2.69
N ILE A 131 0.23 -15.32 -3.40
CA ILE A 131 0.79 -14.11 -2.79
C ILE A 131 -0.33 -13.10 -2.46
N PRO A 132 -0.36 -12.51 -1.26
CA PRO A 132 -1.39 -11.56 -0.86
C PRO A 132 -1.39 -10.29 -1.73
N ILE A 133 -2.61 -9.81 -2.03
CA ILE A 133 -2.83 -8.56 -2.76
C ILE A 133 -3.27 -7.48 -1.80
N SER A 134 -2.69 -6.30 -1.91
CA SER A 134 -3.13 -5.10 -1.22
C SER A 134 -3.54 -3.99 -2.19
N VAL A 135 -4.23 -3.01 -1.66
CA VAL A 135 -4.65 -1.80 -2.38
C VAL A 135 -4.27 -0.58 -1.56
N LYS A 136 -3.59 0.38 -2.17
CA LYS A 136 -3.35 1.68 -1.55
C LYS A 136 -4.18 2.77 -2.21
N THR A 137 -5.06 3.40 -1.42
CA THR A 137 -6.07 4.34 -1.92
C THR A 137 -6.14 5.64 -1.12
N ARG A 138 -7.12 6.49 -1.47
CA ARG A 138 -7.55 7.68 -0.74
C ARG A 138 -9.03 7.60 -0.38
N ILE A 139 -9.53 8.58 0.40
CA ILE A 139 -10.92 8.62 0.84
C ILE A 139 -11.90 9.05 -0.27
N GLY A 140 -11.42 9.36 -1.45
CA GLY A 140 -12.22 9.74 -2.61
C GLY A 140 -11.43 10.62 -3.59
N TYR A 141 -12.02 10.91 -4.74
CA TYR A 141 -11.37 11.70 -5.79
C TYR A 141 -11.49 13.21 -5.52
N SER A 142 -12.70 13.77 -5.63
CA SER A 142 -12.96 15.21 -5.41
C SER A 142 -13.51 15.50 -4.01
N LYS A 143 -14.22 14.58 -3.43
CA LYS A 143 -14.83 14.59 -2.09
C LYS A 143 -14.71 13.21 -1.46
N PRO A 144 -14.92 13.06 -0.13
CA PRO A 144 -14.97 11.74 0.49
C PRO A 144 -16.12 10.92 -0.09
N GLU A 145 -15.81 9.69 -0.51
CA GLU A 145 -16.75 8.78 -1.17
C GLU A 145 -16.49 7.30 -0.78
N LEU A 146 -15.94 7.05 0.42
CA LEU A 146 -15.63 5.69 0.88
C LEU A 146 -16.82 4.74 0.78
N GLU A 147 -18.02 5.20 1.13
CA GLU A 147 -19.26 4.43 1.09
C GLU A 147 -19.59 3.83 -0.29
N LYS A 148 -19.10 4.49 -1.35
CA LYS A 148 -19.41 4.07 -2.72
C LYS A 148 -18.43 3.07 -3.27
N TRP A 149 -17.16 3.20 -2.87
CA TRP A 149 -16.12 2.47 -3.56
C TRP A 149 -15.42 1.43 -2.67
N LEU A 150 -15.24 1.70 -1.36
CA LEU A 150 -14.56 0.77 -0.48
C LEU A 150 -15.31 -0.57 -0.35
N PRO A 151 -16.65 -0.62 -0.21
CA PRO A 151 -17.38 -1.89 -0.17
C PRO A 151 -17.12 -2.77 -1.39
N GLU A 152 -17.06 -2.19 -2.58
CA GLU A 152 -16.82 -2.97 -3.81
C GLU A 152 -15.41 -3.56 -3.83
N ILE A 153 -14.39 -2.79 -3.41
CA ILE A 153 -13.04 -3.30 -3.26
C ILE A 153 -12.94 -4.39 -2.19
N LEU A 154 -13.66 -4.26 -1.08
CA LEU A 154 -13.67 -5.27 -0.01
C LEU A 154 -14.32 -6.59 -0.44
N LYS A 155 -15.27 -6.56 -1.39
CA LYS A 155 -15.83 -7.79 -1.99
C LYS A 155 -14.79 -8.61 -2.75
N GLU A 156 -13.77 -7.95 -3.27
CA GLU A 156 -12.65 -8.62 -3.93
C GLU A 156 -11.63 -9.21 -2.93
N GLU A 157 -11.88 -9.06 -1.63
CA GLU A 157 -11.10 -9.64 -0.54
C GLU A 157 -9.57 -9.42 -0.69
N PRO A 158 -9.08 -8.16 -0.86
CA PRO A 158 -7.66 -7.92 -0.74
C PRO A 158 -7.20 -8.21 0.69
N ALA A 159 -5.95 -8.64 0.88
CA ALA A 159 -5.40 -8.87 2.22
C ALA A 159 -5.36 -7.57 3.04
N VAL A 160 -5.01 -6.46 2.39
CA VAL A 160 -4.90 -5.13 3.03
C VAL A 160 -5.48 -4.05 2.13
N VAL A 161 -6.16 -3.07 2.73
CA VAL A 161 -6.46 -1.77 2.10
C VAL A 161 -5.81 -0.67 2.94
N THR A 162 -4.88 0.09 2.35
CA THR A 162 -4.30 1.27 2.98
C THR A 162 -5.04 2.52 2.53
N VAL A 163 -5.63 3.25 3.48
CA VAL A 163 -6.43 4.45 3.23
C VAL A 163 -5.62 5.70 3.59
N HIS A 164 -5.20 6.48 2.58
CA HIS A 164 -4.69 7.82 2.83
C HIS A 164 -5.86 8.76 3.15
N ALA A 165 -5.86 9.33 4.35
CA ALA A 165 -6.97 10.09 4.94
C ALA A 165 -7.20 11.48 4.30
N ARG A 166 -7.07 11.58 2.99
CA ARG A 166 -7.32 12.76 2.14
C ARG A 166 -7.91 12.35 0.81
N THR A 167 -8.66 13.24 0.17
CA THR A 167 -9.07 13.06 -1.22
C THR A 167 -7.90 13.32 -2.18
N ARG A 168 -8.06 12.89 -3.43
CA ARG A 168 -7.10 13.23 -4.50
C ARG A 168 -6.99 14.75 -4.69
N LYS A 169 -8.12 15.47 -4.69
CA LYS A 169 -8.16 16.92 -4.91
C LYS A 169 -7.40 17.69 -3.83
N GLU A 170 -7.44 17.23 -2.61
CA GLU A 170 -6.76 17.85 -1.47
C GLU A 170 -5.25 17.64 -1.48
N MET A 171 -4.75 16.59 -2.15
CA MET A 171 -3.32 16.27 -2.21
C MET A 171 -2.73 16.06 -0.81
N SER A 172 -1.90 17.02 -0.36
CA SER A 172 -1.34 17.13 1.00
C SER A 172 -1.56 18.52 1.60
N LYS A 173 -2.54 19.29 1.06
CA LYS A 173 -2.74 20.71 1.40
C LYS A 173 -3.63 20.93 2.62
N VAL A 174 -4.30 19.90 3.10
CA VAL A 174 -5.17 19.93 4.29
C VAL A 174 -4.71 18.87 5.28
N PRO A 175 -5.07 18.95 6.57
CA PRO A 175 -4.81 17.88 7.54
C PRO A 175 -5.44 16.55 7.10
N ALA A 176 -4.79 15.43 7.46
CA ALA A 176 -5.35 14.09 7.27
C ALA A 176 -6.55 13.88 8.19
N ARG A 177 -7.65 13.39 7.64
CA ARG A 177 -8.93 13.21 8.33
C ARG A 177 -9.12 11.76 8.76
N TRP A 178 -8.60 11.43 9.92
CA TRP A 178 -8.56 10.06 10.44
C TRP A 178 -9.94 9.48 10.79
N GLU A 179 -10.98 10.32 10.92
CA GLU A 179 -12.38 9.88 11.01
C GLU A 179 -12.80 9.02 9.81
N PHE A 180 -12.22 9.25 8.63
CA PHE A 180 -12.48 8.40 7.46
C PHE A 180 -11.72 7.07 7.50
N VAL A 181 -10.58 6.97 8.20
CA VAL A 181 -9.95 5.69 8.48
C VAL A 181 -10.82 4.88 9.43
N LYS A 182 -11.34 5.51 10.49
CA LYS A 182 -12.32 4.88 11.39
C LYS A 182 -13.54 4.39 10.61
N ARG A 183 -14.09 5.22 9.72
CA ARG A 183 -15.23 4.83 8.91
C ARG A 183 -14.90 3.65 7.96
N ALA A 184 -13.69 3.59 7.41
CA ALA A 184 -13.24 2.44 6.61
C ALA A 184 -13.21 1.14 7.45
N VAL A 185 -12.80 1.21 8.71
CA VAL A 185 -12.85 0.07 9.65
C VAL A 185 -14.29 -0.34 9.93
N GLU A 186 -15.19 0.60 10.14
CA GLU A 186 -16.62 0.33 10.36
C GLU A 186 -17.23 -0.38 9.15
N ILE A 187 -17.00 0.11 7.93
CA ILE A 187 -17.47 -0.51 6.68
C ILE A 187 -16.94 -1.95 6.57
N ARG A 188 -15.65 -2.17 6.80
CA ARG A 188 -15.04 -3.50 6.81
C ARG A 188 -15.76 -4.44 7.79
N ASN A 189 -16.04 -3.96 9.02
CA ASN A 189 -16.69 -4.73 10.07
C ASN A 189 -18.17 -5.03 9.75
N GLU A 190 -18.90 -4.04 9.22
CA GLU A 190 -20.29 -4.21 8.75
C GLU A 190 -20.38 -5.29 7.67
N MET A 191 -19.40 -5.36 6.77
CA MET A 191 -19.30 -6.38 5.73
C MET A 191 -18.74 -7.72 6.22
N LYS A 192 -18.28 -7.80 7.48
CA LYS A 192 -17.58 -8.98 8.03
C LYS A 192 -16.38 -9.41 7.18
N SER A 193 -15.73 -8.45 6.50
CA SER A 193 -14.56 -8.71 5.68
C SER A 193 -13.34 -8.98 6.55
N LYS A 194 -12.44 -9.87 6.11
CA LYS A 194 -11.17 -10.18 6.77
C LYS A 194 -10.03 -9.24 6.34
N THR A 195 -10.29 -8.34 5.40
CA THR A 195 -9.30 -7.37 4.91
C THR A 195 -8.80 -6.48 6.04
N LEU A 196 -7.50 -6.33 6.17
CA LEU A 196 -6.91 -5.40 7.13
C LEU A 196 -6.99 -3.97 6.59
N ILE A 197 -7.27 -3.02 7.48
CA ILE A 197 -7.32 -1.59 7.16
C ILE A 197 -6.10 -0.90 7.78
N LEU A 198 -5.21 -0.36 6.94
CA LEU A 198 -4.14 0.51 7.39
C LEU A 198 -4.49 1.98 7.16
N GLY A 199 -4.24 2.82 8.17
CA GLY A 199 -4.37 4.26 8.03
C GLY A 199 -3.08 4.91 7.53
N ASN A 200 -3.18 6.01 6.77
CA ASN A 200 -2.05 6.78 6.29
C ASN A 200 -2.36 8.28 6.26
N GLY A 201 -1.40 9.11 6.63
CA GLY A 201 -1.46 10.57 6.55
C GLY A 201 -1.11 11.29 7.86
N ASP A 202 -0.14 12.20 7.81
CA ASP A 202 0.32 13.09 8.87
C ASP A 202 0.77 12.43 10.19
N VAL A 203 1.11 11.17 10.17
CA VAL A 203 1.64 10.48 11.35
C VAL A 203 3.09 10.87 11.57
N LYS A 204 3.43 11.27 12.79
CA LYS A 204 4.72 11.88 13.14
C LYS A 204 5.75 10.87 13.65
N ASN A 205 5.31 9.86 14.39
CA ASN A 205 6.15 8.83 15.01
C ASN A 205 5.30 7.61 15.40
N LEU A 206 5.90 6.60 16.00
CA LEU A 206 5.19 5.38 16.39
C LEU A 206 4.19 5.57 17.54
N ASN A 207 4.43 6.50 18.44
CA ASN A 207 3.46 6.81 19.51
C ASN A 207 2.19 7.43 18.91
N ASP A 208 2.34 8.42 18.02
CA ASP A 208 1.23 9.00 17.26
C ASP A 208 0.50 7.92 16.41
N ALA A 209 1.25 7.00 15.81
CA ALA A 209 0.66 5.85 15.09
C ALA A 209 -0.18 4.96 16.02
N MET A 210 0.29 4.68 17.23
CA MET A 210 -0.47 3.91 18.22
C MET A 210 -1.73 4.63 18.68
N ASP A 211 -1.66 5.95 18.87
CA ASP A 211 -2.83 6.74 19.23
C ASP A 211 -3.88 6.70 18.09
N LYS A 212 -3.43 6.77 16.83
CA LYS A 212 -4.31 6.60 15.66
C LYS A 212 -4.96 5.22 15.59
N VAL A 213 -4.22 4.16 15.91
CA VAL A 213 -4.79 2.80 16.00
C VAL A 213 -5.87 2.73 17.09
N LYS A 214 -5.62 3.27 18.27
CA LYS A 214 -6.60 3.31 19.38
C LYS A 214 -7.85 4.12 19.02
N GLU A 215 -7.65 5.27 18.36
CA GLU A 215 -8.73 6.18 17.97
C GLU A 215 -9.65 5.56 16.90
N THR A 216 -9.09 4.85 15.93
CA THR A 216 -9.81 4.40 14.74
C THR A 216 -10.13 2.92 14.72
N GLY A 217 -9.41 2.10 15.50
CA GLY A 217 -9.50 0.65 15.46
C GLY A 217 -8.88 0.03 14.20
N CYS A 218 -8.06 0.77 13.45
CA CYS A 218 -7.37 0.22 12.27
C CYS A 218 -6.30 -0.79 12.68
N ASP A 219 -5.99 -1.72 11.78
CA ASP A 219 -5.07 -2.83 12.03
C ASP A 219 -3.61 -2.40 12.00
N GLY A 220 -3.34 -1.20 11.49
CA GLY A 220 -2.00 -0.64 11.45
C GLY A 220 -1.93 0.73 10.81
N VAL A 221 -0.71 1.26 10.71
CA VAL A 221 -0.44 2.59 10.20
C VAL A 221 0.73 2.56 9.22
N MET A 222 0.53 3.19 8.07
CA MET A 222 1.56 3.38 7.07
C MET A 222 2.15 4.79 7.22
N LEU A 223 3.45 4.87 7.57
CA LEU A 223 4.16 6.12 7.78
C LEU A 223 4.91 6.51 6.49
N GLY A 224 4.83 7.79 6.12
CA GLY A 224 5.55 8.35 4.97
C GLY A 224 6.61 9.35 5.43
N ARG A 225 6.33 10.64 5.33
CA ARG A 225 7.26 11.76 5.59
C ARG A 225 7.94 11.74 6.96
N ALA A 226 7.39 11.06 7.95
CA ALA A 226 8.01 10.90 9.27
C ALA A 226 9.39 10.22 9.25
N ILE A 227 9.70 9.48 8.17
CA ILE A 227 11.00 8.82 8.00
C ILE A 227 12.12 9.78 7.62
N PHE A 228 11.81 10.99 7.12
CA PHE A 228 12.83 11.94 6.68
C PHE A 228 13.69 12.41 7.86
N GLY A 229 15.00 12.23 7.73
CA GLY A 229 15.96 12.57 8.78
C GLY A 229 15.96 11.59 9.98
N ASN A 230 15.13 10.54 9.97
CA ASN A 230 15.04 9.58 11.07
C ASN A 230 15.00 8.12 10.58
N PRO A 231 16.13 7.53 10.20
CA PRO A 231 16.17 6.14 9.77
C PRO A 231 15.88 5.13 10.89
N TRP A 232 15.85 5.56 12.12
CA TRP A 232 15.52 4.76 13.31
C TRP A 232 14.04 4.80 13.68
N LEU A 233 13.18 5.41 12.86
CA LEU A 233 11.77 5.62 13.15
C LEU A 233 11.07 4.37 13.70
N PHE A 234 11.37 3.20 13.15
CA PHE A 234 10.71 1.93 13.52
C PHE A 234 11.45 1.12 14.60
N ASN A 235 12.56 1.60 15.16
CA ASN A 235 13.31 0.86 16.20
C ASN A 235 12.52 0.64 17.50
N GLN A 236 11.55 1.50 17.79
CA GLN A 236 10.75 1.41 19.03
C GLN A 236 9.56 0.45 18.93
N LYS A 237 9.47 -0.34 17.87
CA LYS A 237 8.35 -1.29 17.66
C LYS A 237 8.21 -2.31 18.77
N GLU A 238 9.34 -2.86 19.25
CA GLU A 238 9.34 -3.90 20.28
C GLU A 238 8.75 -3.41 21.60
N ASP A 239 9.04 -2.15 21.99
CA ASP A 239 8.49 -1.55 23.21
C ASP A 239 6.99 -1.31 23.09
N ILE A 240 6.51 -1.02 21.89
CA ILE A 240 5.10 -0.79 21.61
C ILE A 240 4.36 -2.11 21.42
N ALA A 241 4.93 -3.08 20.71
CA ALA A 241 4.33 -4.39 20.43
C ALA A 241 4.13 -5.25 21.67
N ARG A 242 5.01 -5.14 22.67
CA ARG A 242 4.83 -5.82 23.97
C ARG A 242 3.57 -5.40 24.71
N LYS A 243 2.97 -4.26 24.33
CA LYS A 243 1.72 -3.73 24.91
C LYS A 243 0.46 -4.18 24.15
N THR A 244 0.60 -4.85 23.02
CA THR A 244 -0.52 -5.28 22.15
C THR A 244 -0.26 -6.68 21.60
N THR A 245 -0.57 -7.68 22.38
CA THR A 245 -0.61 -9.07 21.95
C THR A 245 -1.82 -9.28 21.01
N GLU A 246 -1.55 -9.81 19.81
CA GLU A 246 -2.50 -10.28 18.78
C GLU A 246 -2.63 -9.46 17.49
N VAL A 247 -1.59 -9.42 16.66
CA VAL A 247 -1.75 -9.15 15.21
C VAL A 247 -0.73 -9.94 14.37
N SER A 248 -0.57 -11.22 14.62
CA SER A 248 0.39 -12.07 13.89
C SER A 248 -0.20 -12.93 12.76
N ARG A 249 -1.41 -12.65 12.23
CA ARG A 249 -2.11 -13.61 11.35
C ARG A 249 -2.33 -13.23 9.90
N ALA A 250 -2.03 -12.02 9.47
CA ALA A 250 -2.29 -11.63 8.06
C ALA A 250 -1.11 -11.87 7.13
N TRP A 251 0.09 -12.01 7.67
CA TRP A 251 1.34 -12.19 6.94
C TRP A 251 2.10 -13.45 7.40
N ASP A 252 1.46 -14.36 8.13
CA ASP A 252 2.01 -15.68 8.41
C ASP A 252 2.09 -16.43 7.07
N LEU A 253 3.27 -16.40 6.48
CA LEU A 253 3.65 -17.35 5.44
C LEU A 253 3.69 -18.72 6.09
N PRO A 254 3.16 -19.78 5.47
CA PRO A 254 3.31 -21.13 5.99
C PRO A 254 4.80 -21.42 6.15
N ASP A 255 5.15 -21.94 7.32
CA ASP A 255 6.51 -22.39 7.63
C ASP A 255 7.04 -23.27 6.48
N SER A 256 8.18 -22.86 5.92
CA SER A 256 8.91 -23.57 4.87
C SER A 256 9.60 -24.82 5.40
#